data_47d850c8d760715e7b1270da23131f80
#
_entry.id   47d850c8d760715e7b1270da23131f80
#
_cell.length_a   1.000
_cell.length_b   1.000
_cell.length_c   1.000
_cell.angle_alpha   90.00
_cell.angle_beta   90.00
_cell.angle_gamma   90.00
#
_symmetry.space_group_name_H-M   'P 1'
#
loop_
_entity.id
_entity.type
_entity.pdbx_description
1 polymer ?
#
loop_
_entity_poly.entity_id
_entity_poly.type
_entity_poly.pdbx_seq_one_letter_code
_entity_poly.pdbx_strand_id
1 'polypeptide(L)'
;MHTNYDVCRMAELNASQLNLSDQEVLFETGEQNGIPAGIGRVGNLPEAMTLEDTARYVKERMGIPEVIVYGDAGTEVRRAAVSGGSGRSVVGSAAAKKAQVLITGDMDYHTATDAVAGGMCVIDAGHYGTEYCFIRDVAEQLRKEVPFCEIREAAVRHPYYVI
;
A
#
# COMPACT_ATOMS: atom_id res chain seq x y z
N MET A 1 16.60 3.13 -0.27
CA MET A 1 16.95 4.03 -1.39
C MET A 1 15.64 4.38 -2.05
N HIS A 2 15.07 5.56 -1.70
CA HIS A 2 13.82 6.00 -2.30
C HIS A 2 14.10 6.51 -3.71
N THR A 3 13.58 5.83 -4.70
CA THR A 3 13.63 6.28 -6.09
C THR A 3 12.42 7.18 -6.38
N ASN A 4 12.49 8.00 -7.42
CA ASN A 4 11.31 8.75 -7.90
C ASN A 4 10.14 7.81 -8.24
N TYR A 5 10.42 6.55 -8.46
CA TYR A 5 9.44 5.51 -8.69
C TYR A 5 8.63 5.21 -7.42
N ASP A 6 9.30 5.09 -6.25
CA ASP A 6 8.62 4.87 -4.96
C ASP A 6 7.65 5.99 -4.60
N VAL A 7 8.06 7.24 -4.85
CA VAL A 7 7.30 8.42 -4.41
C VAL A 7 6.00 8.61 -5.20
N CYS A 8 6.01 8.34 -6.50
CA CYS A 8 4.85 8.66 -7.36
C CYS A 8 4.13 7.41 -7.86
N ARG A 9 4.86 6.44 -8.40
CA ARG A 9 4.26 5.32 -9.12
C ARG A 9 3.82 4.18 -8.21
N MET A 10 4.62 3.86 -7.19
CA MET A 10 4.31 2.77 -6.25
C MET A 10 3.00 3.05 -5.50
N ALA A 11 2.80 4.29 -5.05
CA ALA A 11 1.57 4.68 -4.38
C ALA A 11 0.33 4.52 -5.28
N GLU A 12 0.45 4.87 -6.57
CA GLU A 12 -0.62 4.69 -7.55
C GLU A 12 -0.89 3.22 -7.86
N LEU A 13 0.14 2.40 -7.99
CA LEU A 13 0.01 0.96 -8.23
C LEU A 13 -0.74 0.29 -7.08
N ASN A 14 -0.35 0.56 -5.84
CA ASN A 14 -1.02 0.01 -4.66
C ASN A 14 -2.48 0.47 -4.55
N ALA A 15 -2.75 1.75 -4.75
CA ALA A 15 -4.11 2.28 -4.74
C ALA A 15 -4.98 1.67 -5.86
N SER A 16 -4.39 1.46 -7.04
CA SER A 16 -5.06 0.81 -8.17
C SER A 16 -5.36 -0.66 -7.91
N GLN A 17 -4.42 -1.40 -7.30
CA GLN A 17 -4.66 -2.79 -6.90
C GLN A 17 -5.85 -2.91 -5.95
N LEU A 18 -5.98 -1.97 -5.02
CA LEU A 18 -7.08 -1.93 -4.04
C LEU A 18 -8.35 -1.25 -4.58
N ASN A 19 -8.37 -0.83 -5.85
CA ASN A 19 -9.49 -0.10 -6.46
C ASN A 19 -9.96 1.09 -5.61
N LEU A 20 -9.04 1.84 -5.02
CA LEU A 20 -9.41 3.02 -4.24
C LEU A 20 -10.01 4.10 -5.15
N SER A 21 -11.14 4.65 -4.74
CA SER A 21 -11.75 5.83 -5.35
C SER A 21 -11.45 7.11 -4.54
N ASP A 22 -11.70 8.28 -5.12
CA ASP A 22 -11.51 9.59 -4.48
C ASP A 22 -10.12 9.73 -3.83
N GLN A 23 -9.11 9.38 -4.61
CA GLN A 23 -7.74 9.29 -4.13
C GLN A 23 -7.11 10.66 -3.90
N GLU A 24 -6.37 10.76 -2.80
CA GLU A 24 -5.47 11.87 -2.47
C GLU A 24 -4.07 11.34 -2.15
N VAL A 25 -3.05 12.18 -2.33
CA VAL A 25 -1.70 11.89 -1.84
C VAL A 25 -1.74 11.80 -0.31
N LEU A 26 -1.18 10.73 0.25
CA LEU A 26 -1.20 10.51 1.70
C LEU A 26 -0.24 11.47 2.43
N PHE A 27 0.99 11.55 1.96
CA PHE A 27 2.02 12.46 2.48
C PHE A 27 2.72 13.17 1.32
N GLU A 28 2.44 14.45 1.16
CA GLU A 28 2.99 15.26 0.07
C GLU A 28 4.47 15.55 0.31
N THR A 29 5.30 15.30 -0.71
CA THR A 29 6.75 15.57 -0.70
C THR A 29 7.16 16.57 -1.78
N GLY A 30 6.24 16.96 -2.65
CA GLY A 30 6.47 17.91 -3.74
C GLY A 30 5.36 17.89 -4.76
N GLU A 31 5.66 18.42 -5.93
CA GLU A 31 4.75 18.47 -7.09
C GLU A 31 5.43 17.88 -8.32
N GLN A 32 4.66 17.24 -9.17
CA GLN A 32 5.10 16.79 -10.49
C GLN A 32 4.13 17.36 -11.53
N ASN A 33 4.62 18.24 -12.40
CA ASN A 33 3.80 18.93 -13.41
C ASN A 33 2.60 19.70 -12.82
N GLY A 34 2.75 20.31 -11.64
CA GLY A 34 1.69 21.04 -10.96
C GLY A 34 0.67 20.15 -10.23
N ILE A 35 0.92 18.85 -10.15
CA ILE A 35 0.07 17.88 -9.44
C ILE A 35 0.80 17.45 -8.16
N PRO A 36 0.15 17.45 -6.99
CA PRO A 36 0.75 16.97 -5.75
C PRO A 36 1.30 15.54 -5.91
N ALA A 37 2.56 15.36 -5.51
CA ALA A 37 3.27 14.09 -5.51
C ALA A 37 3.78 13.77 -4.12
N GLY A 38 3.83 12.48 -3.77
CA GLY A 38 4.27 12.08 -2.46
C GLY A 38 4.10 10.59 -2.16
N ILE A 39 4.29 10.25 -0.91
CA ILE A 39 4.29 8.87 -0.42
C ILE A 39 2.85 8.44 -0.13
N GLY A 40 2.46 7.28 -0.64
CA GLY A 40 1.16 6.67 -0.37
C GLY A 40 -0.03 7.38 -1.01
N ARG A 41 -1.17 6.72 -0.92
CA ARG A 41 -2.49 7.24 -1.30
C ARG A 41 -3.50 6.98 -0.18
N VAL A 42 -4.50 7.82 -0.10
CA VAL A 42 -5.67 7.60 0.74
C VAL A 42 -6.92 7.75 -0.12
N GLY A 43 -7.90 6.90 0.06
CA GLY A 43 -9.12 6.91 -0.73
C GLY A 43 -10.18 5.99 -0.13
N ASN A 44 -11.27 5.83 -0.85
CA ASN A 44 -12.37 4.95 -0.41
C ASN A 44 -12.23 3.57 -1.06
N LEU A 45 -12.43 2.52 -0.26
CA LEU A 45 -12.63 1.16 -0.74
C LEU A 45 -13.89 1.09 -1.61
N PRO A 46 -14.02 0.09 -2.51
CA PRO A 46 -15.21 -0.07 -3.37
C PRO A 46 -16.50 -0.11 -2.58
N GLU A 47 -16.48 -0.73 -1.41
CA GLU A 47 -17.59 -0.80 -0.47
C GLU A 47 -17.09 -0.71 0.98
N ALA A 48 -17.97 -0.43 1.92
CA ALA A 48 -17.66 -0.55 3.35
C ALA A 48 -17.62 -2.03 3.71
N MET A 49 -16.62 -2.47 4.44
CA MET A 49 -16.44 -3.85 4.87
C MET A 49 -15.82 -3.90 6.26
N THR A 50 -15.88 -5.05 6.93
CA THR A 50 -15.21 -5.24 8.22
C THR A 50 -13.68 -5.21 8.03
N LEU A 51 -12.94 -4.94 9.10
CA LEU A 51 -11.47 -5.01 9.07
C LEU A 51 -10.99 -6.40 8.64
N GLU A 52 -11.64 -7.46 9.09
CA GLU A 52 -11.33 -8.83 8.68
C GLU A 52 -11.54 -9.05 7.18
N ASP A 53 -12.68 -8.59 6.63
CA ASP A 53 -12.94 -8.69 5.19
C ASP A 53 -12.02 -7.78 4.39
N THR A 54 -11.67 -6.59 4.93
CA THR A 54 -10.66 -5.72 4.34
C THR A 54 -9.31 -6.43 4.24
N ALA A 55 -8.90 -7.15 5.28
CA ALA A 55 -7.65 -7.92 5.27
C ALA A 55 -7.67 -9.05 4.23
N ARG A 56 -8.78 -9.76 4.10
CA ARG A 56 -8.97 -10.77 3.04
C ARG A 56 -8.91 -10.14 1.65
N TYR A 57 -9.59 -9.01 1.47
CA TYR A 57 -9.57 -8.24 0.23
C TYR A 57 -8.15 -7.81 -0.14
N VAL A 58 -7.37 -7.27 0.80
CA VAL A 58 -5.96 -6.90 0.59
C VAL A 58 -5.14 -8.11 0.14
N LYS A 59 -5.27 -9.26 0.82
CA LYS A 59 -4.57 -10.50 0.43
C LYS A 59 -4.87 -10.91 -1.01
N GLU A 60 -6.14 -10.92 -1.36
CA GLU A 60 -6.58 -11.32 -2.71
C GLU A 60 -6.08 -10.33 -3.76
N ARG A 61 -6.29 -9.03 -3.54
CA ARG A 61 -5.95 -7.99 -4.50
C ARG A 61 -4.45 -7.82 -4.71
N MET A 62 -3.67 -7.99 -3.66
CA MET A 62 -2.20 -7.93 -3.74
C MET A 62 -1.57 -9.30 -4.02
N GLY A 63 -2.33 -10.40 -4.05
CA GLY A 63 -1.80 -11.74 -4.35
C GLY A 63 -0.80 -12.26 -3.31
N ILE A 64 -0.99 -11.91 -2.04
CA ILE A 64 -0.09 -12.27 -0.94
C ILE A 64 -0.69 -13.36 -0.04
N PRO A 65 0.14 -14.25 0.54
CA PRO A 65 -0.37 -15.38 1.30
C PRO A 65 -0.92 -15.00 2.67
N GLU A 66 -0.44 -13.92 3.26
CA GLU A 66 -0.72 -13.55 4.64
C GLU A 66 -0.62 -12.05 4.88
N VAL A 67 -1.27 -11.57 5.93
CA VAL A 67 -1.16 -10.21 6.48
C VAL A 67 -1.23 -10.29 8.00
N ILE A 68 -0.64 -9.30 8.67
CA ILE A 68 -0.83 -9.09 10.12
C ILE A 68 -1.84 -7.96 10.29
N VAL A 69 -2.85 -8.16 11.13
CA VAL A 69 -3.93 -7.21 11.34
C VAL A 69 -3.89 -6.69 12.78
N TYR A 70 -3.90 -5.38 12.92
CA TYR A 70 -3.99 -4.70 14.21
C TYR A 70 -5.30 -3.91 14.25
N GLY A 71 -6.16 -4.22 15.23
CA GLY A 71 -7.47 -3.63 15.41
C GLY A 71 -8.55 -4.68 15.68
N ASP A 72 -9.77 -4.24 15.92
CA ASP A 72 -10.91 -5.14 16.10
C ASP A 72 -11.43 -5.62 14.74
N ALA A 73 -11.56 -6.94 14.58
CA ALA A 73 -11.98 -7.60 13.33
C ALA A 73 -13.32 -7.07 12.78
N GLY A 74 -14.25 -6.68 13.66
CA GLY A 74 -15.56 -6.16 13.31
C GLY A 74 -15.60 -4.67 12.97
N THR A 75 -14.50 -3.94 13.09
CA THR A 75 -14.43 -2.51 12.77
C THR A 75 -14.81 -2.26 11.31
N GLU A 76 -15.78 -1.39 11.07
CA GLU A 76 -16.15 -1.00 9.71
C GLU A 76 -15.09 -0.08 9.09
N VAL A 77 -14.65 -0.42 7.89
CA VAL A 77 -13.66 0.31 7.11
C VAL A 77 -14.25 0.71 5.77
N ARG A 78 -14.20 2.00 5.46
CA ARG A 78 -14.55 2.56 4.15
C ARG A 78 -13.39 3.34 3.55
N ARG A 79 -12.70 4.14 4.37
CA ARG A 79 -11.58 4.98 3.95
C ARG A 79 -10.26 4.33 4.35
N ALA A 80 -9.44 3.99 3.37
CA ALA A 80 -8.17 3.31 3.55
C ALA A 80 -7.01 4.17 3.06
N ALA A 81 -5.91 4.15 3.80
CA ALA A 81 -4.61 4.63 3.34
C ALA A 81 -3.75 3.43 2.93
N VAL A 82 -2.93 3.59 1.88
CA VAL A 82 -1.95 2.60 1.46
C VAL A 82 -0.60 3.24 1.21
N SER A 83 0.45 2.59 1.71
CA SER A 83 1.85 3.00 1.50
C SER A 83 2.71 1.76 1.28
N GLY A 84 3.49 1.72 0.23
CA GLY A 84 4.49 0.67 0.00
C GLY A 84 5.62 0.73 1.02
N GLY A 85 6.26 -0.41 1.27
CA GLY A 85 7.33 -0.53 2.24
C GLY A 85 6.92 -0.23 3.68
N SER A 86 7.82 0.28 4.50
CA SER A 86 7.52 0.63 5.89
C SER A 86 6.70 1.91 6.00
N GLY A 87 5.47 1.81 6.49
CA GLY A 87 4.53 2.92 6.62
C GLY A 87 4.63 3.73 7.91
N ARG A 88 5.64 3.50 8.73
CA ARG A 88 5.80 4.20 10.02
C ARG A 88 5.72 5.73 9.88
N SER A 89 6.38 6.28 8.86
CA SER A 89 6.45 7.73 8.64
C SER A 89 5.13 8.37 8.23
N VAL A 90 4.16 7.59 7.75
CA VAL A 90 2.88 8.10 7.22
C VAL A 90 1.68 7.86 8.15
N VAL A 91 1.88 7.22 9.30
CA VAL A 91 0.81 6.96 10.30
C VAL A 91 0.09 8.25 10.68
N GLY A 92 0.83 9.31 11.01
CA GLY A 92 0.25 10.61 11.36
C GLY A 92 -0.54 11.24 10.23
N SER A 93 -0.06 11.12 8.98
CA SER A 93 -0.77 11.62 7.79
C SER A 93 -2.04 10.82 7.51
N ALA A 94 -2.02 9.50 7.71
CA ALA A 94 -3.18 8.65 7.53
C ALA A 94 -4.29 9.02 8.54
N ALA A 95 -3.92 9.21 9.80
CA ALA A 95 -4.84 9.65 10.84
C ALA A 95 -5.39 11.05 10.55
N ALA A 96 -4.56 12.00 10.14
CA ALA A 96 -4.98 13.37 9.79
C ALA A 96 -5.96 13.38 8.59
N LYS A 97 -5.79 12.47 7.63
CA LYS A 97 -6.69 12.29 6.47
C LYS A 97 -7.87 11.35 6.76
N LYS A 98 -8.08 11.02 8.05
CA LYS A 98 -9.21 10.21 8.54
C LYS A 98 -9.29 8.82 7.91
N ALA A 99 -8.15 8.21 7.59
CA ALA A 99 -8.11 6.81 7.23
C ALA A 99 -8.54 5.95 8.44
N GLN A 100 -9.39 4.98 8.20
CA GLN A 100 -9.83 4.02 9.23
C GLN A 100 -8.86 2.84 9.31
N VAL A 101 -8.12 2.58 8.21
CA VAL A 101 -7.07 1.57 8.15
C VAL A 101 -5.87 2.11 7.35
N LEU A 102 -4.67 1.77 7.81
CA LEU A 102 -3.43 1.93 7.05
C LEU A 102 -2.95 0.55 6.57
N ILE A 103 -2.84 0.38 5.25
CA ILE A 103 -2.30 -0.81 4.59
C ILE A 103 -0.85 -0.52 4.22
N THR A 104 0.10 -1.30 4.72
CA THR A 104 1.54 -1.04 4.56
C THR A 104 2.36 -2.32 4.76
N GLY A 105 3.68 -2.24 4.78
CA GLY A 105 4.57 -3.32 5.16
C GLY A 105 5.48 -2.96 6.33
N ASP A 106 6.09 -3.96 6.94
CA ASP A 106 7.11 -3.82 8.00
C ASP A 106 6.72 -2.85 9.13
N MET A 107 5.49 -2.93 9.59
CA MET A 107 5.01 -2.09 10.68
C MET A 107 5.52 -2.64 12.03
N ASP A 108 6.25 -1.82 12.78
CA ASP A 108 6.67 -2.22 14.11
C ASP A 108 5.48 -2.27 15.09
N TYR A 109 5.59 -3.18 16.05
CA TYR A 109 4.54 -3.46 17.03
C TYR A 109 4.06 -2.21 17.78
N HIS A 110 4.97 -1.36 18.23
CA HIS A 110 4.61 -0.18 19.02
C HIS A 110 3.86 0.83 18.18
N THR A 111 4.36 1.15 16.99
CA THR A 111 3.68 2.06 16.06
C THR A 111 2.28 1.54 15.68
N ALA A 112 2.14 0.23 15.44
CA ALA A 112 0.84 -0.36 15.12
C ALA A 112 -0.14 -0.25 16.30
N THR A 113 0.31 -0.58 17.52
CA THR A 113 -0.55 -0.50 18.72
C THR A 113 -0.92 0.92 19.07
N ASP A 114 -0.03 1.89 18.89
CA ASP A 114 -0.31 3.32 19.07
C ASP A 114 -1.32 3.83 18.03
N ALA A 115 -1.23 3.39 16.79
CA ALA A 115 -2.21 3.71 15.76
C ALA A 115 -3.61 3.19 16.13
N VAL A 116 -3.70 1.95 16.59
CA VAL A 116 -4.97 1.35 17.04
C VAL A 116 -5.53 2.08 18.27
N ALA A 117 -4.69 2.43 19.23
CA ALA A 117 -5.09 3.25 20.38
C ALA A 117 -5.60 4.65 19.95
N GLY A 118 -5.07 5.17 18.85
CA GLY A 118 -5.54 6.40 18.20
C GLY A 118 -6.80 6.25 17.33
N GLY A 119 -7.37 5.04 17.23
CA GLY A 119 -8.60 4.75 16.48
C GLY A 119 -8.39 4.40 15.00
N MET A 120 -7.16 4.12 14.55
CA MET A 120 -6.87 3.70 13.19
C MET A 120 -6.31 2.27 13.18
N CYS A 121 -6.96 1.36 12.44
CA CYS A 121 -6.48 0.00 12.24
C CYS A 121 -5.24 -0.05 11.35
N VAL A 122 -4.48 -1.14 11.40
CA VAL A 122 -3.32 -1.36 10.53
C VAL A 122 -3.40 -2.77 9.93
N ILE A 123 -3.13 -2.88 8.64
CA ILE A 123 -2.90 -4.14 7.93
C ILE A 123 -1.47 -4.12 7.40
N ASP A 124 -0.61 -4.95 7.99
CA ASP A 124 0.75 -5.17 7.51
C ASP A 124 0.75 -6.29 6.47
N ALA A 125 0.92 -5.90 5.22
CA ALA A 125 0.95 -6.77 4.04
C ALA A 125 2.38 -7.19 3.66
N GLY A 126 3.35 -6.89 4.49
CA GLY A 126 4.77 -7.10 4.27
C GLY A 126 5.37 -6.14 3.24
N HIS A 127 6.65 -5.84 3.40
CA HIS A 127 7.38 -4.93 2.50
C HIS A 127 7.31 -5.42 1.04
N TYR A 128 7.72 -6.65 0.84
CA TYR A 128 7.69 -7.28 -0.48
C TYR A 128 6.27 -7.35 -1.05
N GLY A 129 5.26 -7.63 -0.21
CA GLY A 129 3.86 -7.73 -0.62
C GLY A 129 3.31 -6.42 -1.19
N THR A 130 3.73 -5.29 -0.63
CA THR A 130 3.32 -3.96 -1.09
C THR A 130 4.13 -3.44 -2.28
N GLU A 131 5.27 -4.04 -2.60
CA GLU A 131 6.18 -3.47 -3.60
C GLU A 131 6.37 -4.33 -4.85
N TYR A 132 6.23 -5.65 -4.79
CA TYR A 132 6.56 -6.52 -5.94
C TYR A 132 5.74 -6.20 -7.22
N CYS A 133 4.63 -5.51 -7.11
CA CYS A 133 3.81 -5.10 -8.25
C CYS A 133 4.59 -4.22 -9.25
N PHE A 134 5.67 -3.54 -8.81
CA PHE A 134 6.51 -2.74 -9.69
C PHE A 134 7.23 -3.57 -10.76
N ILE A 135 7.49 -4.86 -10.51
CA ILE A 135 8.20 -5.74 -11.45
C ILE A 135 7.50 -5.73 -12.81
N ARG A 136 6.19 -5.95 -12.79
CA ARG A 136 5.37 -5.96 -14.01
C ARG A 136 5.28 -4.58 -14.65
N ASP A 137 5.05 -3.54 -13.86
CA ASP A 137 4.90 -2.17 -14.37
C ASP A 137 6.20 -1.69 -15.05
N VAL A 138 7.36 -1.93 -14.42
CA VAL A 138 8.67 -1.61 -15.02
C VAL A 138 8.93 -2.44 -16.28
N ALA A 139 8.62 -3.73 -16.25
CA ALA A 139 8.79 -4.59 -17.43
C ALA A 139 7.94 -4.11 -18.62
N GLU A 140 6.70 -3.70 -18.38
CA GLU A 140 5.81 -3.14 -19.41
C GLU A 140 6.34 -1.81 -19.98
N GLN A 141 6.90 -0.94 -19.14
CA GLN A 141 7.53 0.30 -19.59
C GLN A 141 8.79 0.03 -20.42
N LEU A 142 9.67 -0.85 -19.94
CA LEU A 142 10.90 -1.20 -20.66
C LEU A 142 10.62 -1.84 -22.03
N ARG A 143 9.59 -2.68 -22.16
CA ARG A 143 9.19 -3.23 -23.46
C ARG A 143 8.79 -2.17 -24.48
N LYS A 144 8.26 -1.04 -24.02
CA LYS A 144 7.91 0.09 -24.89
C LYS A 144 9.12 0.92 -25.29
N GLU A 145 10.04 1.15 -24.35
CA GLU A 145 11.17 2.04 -24.54
C GLU A 145 12.38 1.37 -25.21
N VAL A 146 12.58 0.07 -24.96
CA VAL A 146 13.70 -0.71 -25.51
C VAL A 146 13.20 -2.00 -26.21
N PRO A 147 12.40 -1.86 -27.28
CA PRO A 147 11.74 -3.01 -27.94
C PRO A 147 12.72 -3.99 -28.58
N PHE A 148 14.00 -3.63 -28.72
CA PHE A 148 15.07 -4.49 -29.23
C PHE A 148 15.70 -5.40 -28.16
N CYS A 149 15.31 -5.25 -26.89
CA CYS A 149 15.76 -6.08 -25.78
C CYS A 149 14.70 -7.10 -25.37
N GLU A 150 15.13 -8.29 -25.00
CA GLU A 150 14.25 -9.26 -24.33
C GLU A 150 14.09 -8.87 -22.86
N ILE A 151 12.86 -8.56 -22.44
CA ILE A 151 12.55 -8.21 -21.06
C ILE A 151 11.86 -9.40 -20.38
N ARG A 152 12.53 -9.96 -19.38
CA ARG A 152 12.02 -11.06 -18.55
C ARG A 152 11.70 -10.59 -17.17
N GLU A 153 10.53 -10.95 -16.68
CA GLU A 153 10.11 -10.69 -15.31
C GLU A 153 10.63 -11.78 -14.37
N ALA A 154 11.18 -11.39 -13.24
CA ALA A 154 11.53 -12.36 -12.19
C ALA A 154 10.26 -12.97 -11.60
N ALA A 155 10.32 -14.26 -11.28
CA ALA A 155 9.22 -14.90 -10.57
C ALA A 155 9.05 -14.30 -9.17
N VAL A 156 7.80 -14.04 -8.79
CA VAL A 156 7.46 -13.62 -7.44
C VAL A 156 7.84 -14.72 -6.45
N ARG A 157 8.70 -14.41 -5.50
CA ARG A 157 9.15 -15.33 -4.45
C ARG A 157 9.23 -14.59 -3.14
N HIS A 158 8.39 -14.97 -2.19
CA HIS A 158 8.52 -14.45 -0.84
C HIS A 158 9.83 -14.94 -0.19
N PRO A 159 10.59 -14.05 0.47
CA PRO A 159 11.88 -14.40 1.08
C PRO A 159 11.73 -15.22 2.37
N TYR A 160 10.50 -15.40 2.86
CA TYR A 160 10.16 -16.14 4.07
C TYR A 160 8.84 -16.90 3.89
N TYR A 161 8.53 -17.75 4.82
CA TYR A 161 7.23 -18.40 4.97
C TYR A 161 6.84 -18.45 6.44
N VAL A 162 5.56 -18.47 6.72
CA VAL A 162 5.01 -18.60 8.07
C VAL A 162 4.64 -20.06 8.33
N ILE A 163 4.96 -20.54 9.55
CA ILE A 163 4.70 -21.91 10.01
C ILE A 163 3.42 -21.95 10.84
#